data_91fcfd3cbf9356631093cdfcb2f84996
#
_entry.id   91fcfd3cbf9356631093cdfcb2f84996
#
_cell.length_a   1.000
_cell.length_b   1.000
_cell.length_c   1.000
_cell.angle_alpha   90.00
_cell.angle_beta   90.00
_cell.angle_gamma   90.00
#
_symmetry.space_group_name_H-M   'P 1'
#
loop_
_entity.id
_entity.type
_entity.pdbx_description
1 polymer ?
#
loop_
_entity_poly.entity_id
_entity_poly.type
_entity_poly.pdbx_seq_one_letter_code
_entity_poly.pdbx_strand_id
1 'polypeptide(L)'
;MDEHRTMKGICPSVIVGTPGRMNDHLEKQNFDASTVKLLVIDEFDKCLEFGFQEEMSDVISKLPKLRRRFLLSATDAEEIPHFTGLNRTVKLNFLDPDGGVSERLHLYKVISPVKDKLETLYKLLCCLGNQSTLVFCNHRESVDRVGKYLHSMKVYCETFHGGMEQDDRERALYKFRN
;
A
#
# COMPACT_ATOMS: atom_id res chain seq x y z
N MET A 1 11.83 -9.17 -18.48
CA MET A 1 11.10 -8.78 -19.72
C MET A 1 10.91 -7.27 -19.68
N ASP A 2 11.19 -6.55 -20.75
CA ASP A 2 11.03 -5.08 -20.73
C ASP A 2 9.54 -4.72 -20.76
N GLU A 3 9.05 -4.19 -19.65
CA GLU A 3 7.65 -3.79 -19.44
C GLU A 3 7.14 -2.82 -20.52
N HIS A 4 7.99 -1.85 -20.92
CA HIS A 4 7.65 -0.89 -21.96
C HIS A 4 7.38 -1.54 -23.31
N ARG A 5 8.18 -2.56 -23.66
CA ARG A 5 8.01 -3.31 -24.90
C ARG A 5 6.74 -4.15 -24.87
N THR A 6 6.45 -4.74 -23.73
CA THR A 6 5.23 -5.53 -23.53
C THR A 6 3.99 -4.66 -23.66
N MET A 7 3.97 -3.49 -23.02
CA MET A 7 2.84 -2.56 -23.07
C MET A 7 2.53 -2.06 -24.49
N LYS A 8 3.54 -1.80 -25.32
CA LYS A 8 3.35 -1.38 -26.73
C LYS A 8 2.69 -2.45 -27.61
N GLY A 9 2.86 -3.70 -27.27
CA GLY A 9 2.30 -4.83 -28.04
C GLY A 9 0.91 -5.28 -27.58
N ILE A 10 0.44 -4.78 -26.45
CA ILE A 10 -0.82 -5.21 -25.83
C ILE A 10 -1.70 -3.98 -25.64
N CYS A 11 -3.01 -4.15 -25.89
CA CYS A 11 -4.01 -3.13 -25.53
C CYS A 11 -4.76 -3.60 -24.29
N PRO A 12 -4.27 -3.34 -23.06
CA PRO A 12 -4.88 -3.83 -21.84
C PRO A 12 -6.19 -3.09 -21.58
N SER A 13 -7.19 -3.81 -21.04
CA SER A 13 -8.46 -3.22 -20.60
C SER A 13 -8.31 -2.42 -19.30
N VAL A 14 -7.34 -2.79 -18.46
CA VAL A 14 -7.04 -2.14 -17.17
C VAL A 14 -5.53 -2.02 -17.03
N ILE A 15 -5.07 -0.85 -16.58
CA ILE A 15 -3.68 -0.60 -16.22
C ILE A 15 -3.66 -0.20 -14.75
N VAL A 16 -2.80 -0.83 -13.96
CA VAL A 16 -2.59 -0.53 -12.54
C VAL A 16 -1.12 -0.16 -12.34
N GLY A 17 -0.87 0.95 -11.66
CA GLY A 17 0.49 1.41 -11.40
C GLY A 17 0.53 2.57 -10.41
N THR A 18 1.72 2.91 -9.95
CA THR A 18 1.96 4.12 -9.16
C THR A 18 1.96 5.36 -10.04
N PRO A 19 1.70 6.58 -9.50
CA PRO A 19 1.65 7.81 -10.29
C PRO A 19 2.89 8.04 -11.16
N GLY A 20 4.10 7.92 -10.59
CA GLY A 20 5.35 8.09 -11.33
C GLY A 20 5.53 7.06 -12.45
N ARG A 21 5.13 5.79 -12.22
CA ARG A 21 5.20 4.76 -13.26
C ARG A 21 4.20 4.99 -14.39
N MET A 22 3.01 5.47 -14.05
CA MET A 22 2.01 5.85 -15.03
C MET A 22 2.49 7.01 -15.92
N ASN A 23 3.11 8.02 -15.32
CA ASN A 23 3.72 9.14 -16.05
C ASN A 23 4.79 8.67 -17.04
N ASP A 24 5.70 7.79 -16.62
CA ASP A 24 6.74 7.22 -17.48
C ASP A 24 6.15 6.49 -18.71
N HIS A 25 5.08 5.70 -18.50
CA HIS A 25 4.39 5.04 -19.63
C HIS A 25 3.64 6.01 -20.55
N LEU A 26 3.01 7.05 -20.00
CA LEU A 26 2.33 8.08 -20.77
C LEU A 26 3.31 8.91 -21.60
N GLU A 27 4.45 9.30 -21.04
CA GLU A 27 5.50 10.03 -21.76
C GLU A 27 6.12 9.22 -22.91
N LYS A 28 6.34 7.93 -22.67
CA LYS A 28 6.86 7.01 -23.69
C LYS A 28 5.80 6.51 -24.67
N GLN A 29 4.56 6.96 -24.52
CA GLN A 29 3.42 6.57 -25.38
C GLN A 29 3.30 5.05 -25.53
N ASN A 30 3.38 4.33 -24.42
CA ASN A 30 3.32 2.87 -24.41
C ASN A 30 1.91 2.32 -24.61
N PHE A 31 0.89 3.17 -24.47
CA PHE A 31 -0.51 2.91 -24.76
C PHE A 31 -1.21 4.19 -25.24
N ASP A 32 -2.34 4.05 -25.89
CA ASP A 32 -3.14 5.20 -26.34
C ASP A 32 -3.94 5.82 -25.20
N ALA A 33 -3.41 6.92 -24.65
CA ALA A 33 -4.04 7.68 -23.57
C ALA A 33 -5.46 8.18 -23.93
N SER A 34 -5.78 8.34 -25.22
CA SER A 34 -7.11 8.79 -25.67
C SER A 34 -8.19 7.74 -25.49
N THR A 35 -7.83 6.50 -25.24
CA THR A 35 -8.77 5.40 -25.00
C THR A 35 -9.21 5.34 -23.53
N VAL A 36 -8.45 5.96 -22.61
CA VAL A 36 -8.71 5.94 -21.18
C VAL A 36 -9.91 6.84 -20.86
N LYS A 37 -10.95 6.25 -20.26
CA LYS A 37 -12.20 6.95 -19.90
C LYS A 37 -12.46 7.01 -18.42
N LEU A 38 -11.81 6.15 -17.65
CA LEU A 38 -12.00 5.99 -16.22
C LEU A 38 -10.65 6.01 -15.51
N LEU A 39 -10.56 6.74 -14.42
CA LEU A 39 -9.42 6.77 -13.51
C LEU A 39 -9.92 6.43 -12.09
N VAL A 40 -9.20 5.54 -11.43
CA VAL A 40 -9.37 5.25 -10.01
C VAL A 40 -8.07 5.61 -9.30
N ILE A 41 -8.16 6.42 -8.27
CA ILE A 41 -7.04 6.75 -7.39
C ILE A 41 -7.36 6.14 -6.03
N ASP A 42 -6.62 5.11 -5.68
CA ASP A 42 -6.74 4.44 -4.40
C ASP A 42 -5.78 5.06 -3.37
N GLU A 43 -6.14 4.97 -2.08
CA GLU A 43 -5.39 5.62 -1.00
C GLU A 43 -5.12 7.11 -1.29
N PHE A 44 -6.14 7.83 -1.77
CA PHE A 44 -6.01 9.22 -2.21
C PHE A 44 -5.47 10.14 -1.12
N ASP A 45 -5.91 9.96 0.13
CA ASP A 45 -5.40 10.66 1.31
C ASP A 45 -3.88 10.46 1.47
N LYS A 46 -3.40 9.24 1.28
CA LYS A 46 -1.97 8.92 1.35
C LYS A 46 -1.18 9.52 0.18
N CYS A 47 -1.77 9.52 -1.00
CA CYS A 47 -1.15 10.18 -2.15
C CYS A 47 -0.92 11.67 -1.90
N LEU A 48 -1.85 12.36 -1.22
CA LEU A 48 -1.70 13.76 -0.83
C LEU A 48 -0.65 13.93 0.28
N GLU A 49 -0.71 13.10 1.32
CA GLU A 49 0.22 13.13 2.46
C GLU A 49 1.67 12.94 2.03
N PHE A 50 1.92 12.04 1.09
CA PHE A 50 3.27 11.74 0.58
C PHE A 50 3.75 12.67 -0.54
N GLY A 51 2.94 13.65 -0.94
CA GLY A 51 3.35 14.67 -1.91
C GLY A 51 3.26 14.27 -3.38
N PHE A 52 2.50 13.21 -3.73
CA PHE A 52 2.32 12.76 -5.12
C PHE A 52 1.32 13.61 -5.93
N GLN A 53 1.04 14.84 -5.50
CA GLN A 53 0.06 15.72 -6.15
C GLN A 53 0.48 16.10 -7.57
N GLU A 54 1.76 16.43 -7.76
CA GLU A 54 2.29 16.83 -9.08
C GLU A 54 2.22 15.67 -10.06
N GLU A 55 2.69 14.49 -9.67
CA GLU A 55 2.65 13.29 -10.53
C GLU A 55 1.21 12.90 -10.88
N MET A 56 0.27 12.99 -9.94
CA MET A 56 -1.14 12.71 -10.22
C MET A 56 -1.76 13.75 -11.16
N SER A 57 -1.43 15.03 -10.97
CA SER A 57 -1.85 16.12 -11.85
C SER A 57 -1.36 15.88 -13.29
N ASP A 58 -0.10 15.50 -13.42
CA ASP A 58 0.52 15.16 -14.70
C ASP A 58 -0.19 13.99 -15.38
N VAL A 59 -0.46 12.90 -14.64
CA VAL A 59 -1.22 11.76 -15.20
C VAL A 59 -2.58 12.22 -15.71
N ILE A 60 -3.32 13.00 -14.91
CA ILE A 60 -4.66 13.46 -15.27
C ILE A 60 -4.62 14.36 -16.52
N SER A 61 -3.64 15.26 -16.60
CA SER A 61 -3.48 16.18 -17.73
C SER A 61 -3.22 15.47 -19.07
N LYS A 62 -2.56 14.30 -19.01
CA LYS A 62 -2.22 13.46 -20.16
C LYS A 62 -3.36 12.53 -20.62
N LEU A 63 -4.53 12.55 -19.95
CA LEU A 63 -5.70 11.72 -20.25
C LEU A 63 -6.85 12.54 -20.87
N PRO A 64 -6.81 12.87 -22.15
CA PRO A 64 -7.70 13.88 -22.77
C PRO A 64 -9.17 13.47 -22.84
N LYS A 65 -9.48 12.18 -22.77
CA LYS A 65 -10.87 11.68 -22.86
C LYS A 65 -11.38 11.09 -21.55
N LEU A 66 -10.75 11.45 -20.44
CA LEU A 66 -11.16 11.00 -19.12
C LEU A 66 -12.56 11.53 -18.76
N ARG A 67 -13.51 10.63 -18.48
CA ARG A 67 -14.90 10.96 -18.21
C ARG A 67 -15.31 10.77 -16.75
N ARG A 68 -14.73 9.77 -16.09
CA ARG A 68 -15.05 9.41 -14.71
C ARG A 68 -13.80 9.28 -13.89
N ARG A 69 -13.87 9.78 -12.65
CA ARG A 69 -12.81 9.68 -11.67
C ARG A 69 -13.41 9.16 -10.38
N PHE A 70 -12.74 8.19 -9.78
CA PHE A 70 -13.07 7.68 -8.45
C PHE A 70 -11.86 7.93 -7.55
N LEU A 71 -12.11 8.57 -6.42
CA LEU A 71 -11.13 8.75 -5.36
C LEU A 71 -11.55 7.87 -4.20
N LEU A 72 -10.70 6.94 -3.81
CA LEU A 72 -10.93 6.04 -2.70
C LEU A 72 -10.00 6.45 -1.55
N SER A 73 -10.55 6.55 -0.35
CA SER A 73 -9.80 6.97 0.83
C SER A 73 -10.33 6.23 2.06
N ALA A 74 -9.43 5.87 2.97
CA ALA A 74 -9.79 5.30 4.27
C ALA A 74 -10.18 6.39 5.27
N THR A 75 -9.84 7.65 5.00
CA THR A 75 -10.16 8.81 5.83
C THR A 75 -11.06 9.77 5.08
N ASP A 76 -11.80 10.60 5.82
CA ASP A 76 -12.59 11.66 5.21
C ASP A 76 -11.66 12.82 4.82
N ALA A 77 -11.44 12.99 3.51
CA ALA A 77 -10.70 14.13 3.00
C ALA A 77 -11.58 15.39 3.11
N GLU A 78 -11.11 16.39 3.85
CA GLU A 78 -11.83 17.66 4.03
C GLU A 78 -11.96 18.42 2.72
N GLU A 79 -10.94 18.38 1.86
CA GLU A 79 -10.94 19.06 0.57
C GLU A 79 -10.40 18.16 -0.55
N ILE A 80 -11.06 18.22 -1.71
CA ILE A 80 -10.58 17.57 -2.92
C ILE A 80 -9.82 18.61 -3.74
N PRO A 81 -8.52 18.44 -3.98
CA PRO A 81 -7.71 19.39 -4.71
C PRO A 81 -8.19 19.64 -6.15
N HIS A 82 -8.06 20.86 -6.62
CA HIS A 82 -8.51 21.29 -7.95
C HIS A 82 -7.90 20.50 -9.11
N PHE A 83 -6.68 19.99 -8.97
CA PHE A 83 -6.01 19.23 -10.03
C PHE A 83 -6.78 17.96 -10.41
N THR A 84 -7.60 17.42 -9.51
CA THR A 84 -8.43 16.24 -9.83
C THR A 84 -9.45 16.51 -10.93
N GLY A 85 -9.74 17.80 -11.20
CA GLY A 85 -10.74 18.22 -12.17
C GLY A 85 -12.16 17.82 -11.82
N LEU A 86 -12.43 17.57 -10.55
CA LEU A 86 -13.77 17.22 -10.03
C LEU A 86 -14.49 18.49 -9.58
N ASN A 87 -15.45 18.96 -10.37
CA ASN A 87 -16.27 20.13 -10.06
C ASN A 87 -17.57 19.77 -9.31
N ARG A 88 -18.07 18.56 -9.50
CA ARG A 88 -19.24 18.03 -8.80
C ARG A 88 -18.96 16.59 -8.43
N THR A 89 -18.92 16.32 -7.14
CA THR A 89 -18.66 15.00 -6.60
C THR A 89 -19.91 14.42 -5.93
N VAL A 90 -20.11 13.13 -6.10
CA VAL A 90 -21.01 12.35 -5.24
C VAL A 90 -20.12 11.68 -4.21
N LYS A 91 -20.29 12.05 -2.94
CA LYS A 91 -19.56 11.44 -1.83
C LYS A 91 -20.36 10.25 -1.31
N LEU A 92 -19.74 9.08 -1.36
CA LEU A 92 -20.26 7.87 -0.73
C LEU A 92 -19.42 7.62 0.53
N ASN A 93 -20.05 7.76 1.70
CA ASN A 93 -19.39 7.56 2.97
C ASN A 93 -19.78 6.20 3.54
N PHE A 94 -18.80 5.34 3.69
CA PHE A 94 -18.91 4.01 4.32
C PHE A 94 -18.13 3.95 5.65
N LEU A 95 -17.64 5.08 6.13
CA LEU A 95 -16.99 5.16 7.43
C LEU A 95 -18.05 4.97 8.53
N ASP A 96 -17.68 4.25 9.56
CA ASP A 96 -18.54 4.07 10.72
C ASP A 96 -18.78 5.43 11.40
N PRO A 97 -20.04 5.88 11.56
CA PRO A 97 -20.35 7.18 12.18
C PRO A 97 -19.78 7.34 13.58
N ASP A 98 -19.65 6.25 14.32
CA ASP A 98 -19.16 6.25 15.70
C ASP A 98 -17.61 6.11 15.77
N GLY A 99 -16.92 6.03 14.63
CA GLY A 99 -15.46 5.84 14.59
C GLY A 99 -15.01 4.54 15.27
N GLY A 100 -15.95 3.62 15.43
CA GLY A 100 -15.74 2.39 16.17
C GLY A 100 -14.75 1.46 15.46
N VAL A 101 -13.82 0.94 16.24
CA VAL A 101 -13.03 -0.21 15.82
C VAL A 101 -14.01 -1.35 15.52
N SER A 102 -13.91 -1.98 14.36
CA SER A 102 -14.75 -3.10 13.98
C SER A 102 -14.90 -4.07 15.17
N GLU A 103 -16.12 -4.54 15.46
CA GLU A 103 -16.40 -5.53 16.53
C GLU A 103 -15.52 -6.80 16.41
N ARG A 104 -14.90 -7.01 15.25
CA ARG A 104 -13.98 -8.13 14.98
C ARG A 104 -12.53 -7.82 15.35
N LEU A 105 -12.20 -6.56 15.71
CA LEU A 105 -10.84 -6.15 16.09
C LEU A 105 -10.76 -5.96 17.60
N HIS A 106 -10.01 -6.82 18.26
CA HIS A 106 -9.70 -6.70 19.67
C HIS A 106 -8.33 -6.05 19.85
N LEU A 107 -8.26 -4.94 20.57
CA LEU A 107 -7.02 -4.21 20.83
C LEU A 107 -6.50 -4.55 22.23
N TYR A 108 -5.24 -4.96 22.29
CA TYR A 108 -4.55 -5.27 23.54
C TYR A 108 -3.28 -4.42 23.65
N LYS A 109 -2.97 -3.98 24.87
CA LYS A 109 -1.72 -3.29 25.19
C LYS A 109 -0.85 -4.21 26.04
N VAL A 110 0.35 -4.53 25.55
CA VAL A 110 1.35 -5.29 26.30
C VAL A 110 2.41 -4.33 26.81
N ILE A 111 2.63 -4.31 28.12
CA ILE A 111 3.62 -3.46 28.78
C ILE A 111 4.92 -4.25 28.92
N SER A 112 6.01 -3.74 28.31
CA SER A 112 7.34 -4.29 28.49
C SER A 112 7.98 -3.70 29.75
N PRO A 113 8.55 -4.52 30.64
CA PRO A 113 9.21 -4.04 31.86
C PRO A 113 10.54 -3.33 31.55
N VAL A 114 11.10 -3.55 30.38
CA VAL A 114 12.35 -2.96 29.91
C VAL A 114 12.18 -2.24 28.59
N LYS A 115 13.09 -1.32 28.29
CA LYS A 115 13.07 -0.52 27.04
C LYS A 115 13.21 -1.39 25.80
N ASP A 116 14.02 -2.45 25.85
CA ASP A 116 14.12 -3.42 24.78
C ASP A 116 12.97 -4.42 24.84
N LYS A 117 12.20 -4.46 23.76
CA LYS A 117 10.94 -5.23 23.71
C LYS A 117 11.09 -6.64 23.12
N LEU A 118 12.29 -7.06 22.74
CA LEU A 118 12.53 -8.35 22.06
C LEU A 118 12.09 -9.54 22.90
N GLU A 119 12.48 -9.57 24.16
CA GLU A 119 12.07 -10.64 25.08
C GLU A 119 10.56 -10.65 25.34
N THR A 120 9.96 -9.46 25.48
CA THR A 120 8.52 -9.32 25.66
C THR A 120 7.77 -9.82 24.43
N LEU A 121 8.25 -9.48 23.21
CA LEU A 121 7.70 -10.00 21.98
C LEU A 121 7.79 -11.52 21.89
N TYR A 122 8.94 -12.09 22.21
CA TYR A 122 9.13 -13.53 22.22
C TYR A 122 8.15 -14.22 23.17
N LYS A 123 8.01 -13.73 24.41
CA LYS A 123 7.05 -14.27 25.37
C LYS A 123 5.61 -14.16 24.88
N LEU A 124 5.26 -13.03 24.25
CA LEU A 124 3.93 -12.85 23.66
C LEU A 124 3.68 -13.88 22.55
N LEU A 125 4.63 -14.09 21.65
CA LEU A 125 4.52 -15.10 20.59
C LEU A 125 4.37 -16.52 21.15
N CYS A 126 5.11 -16.85 22.22
CA CYS A 126 4.93 -18.12 22.92
C CYS A 126 3.51 -18.28 23.52
N CYS A 127 2.94 -17.20 24.05
CA CYS A 127 1.56 -17.22 24.57
C CYS A 127 0.50 -17.36 23.47
N LEU A 128 0.74 -16.76 22.29
CA LEU A 128 -0.16 -16.85 21.13
C LEU A 128 -0.11 -18.25 20.47
N GLY A 129 0.98 -18.98 20.69
CA GLY A 129 1.16 -20.32 20.15
C GLY A 129 1.25 -20.34 18.61
N ASN A 130 0.54 -21.26 17.98
CA ASN A 130 0.61 -21.52 16.54
C ASN A 130 -0.31 -20.62 15.71
N GLN A 131 -0.55 -19.40 16.15
CA GLN A 131 -1.37 -18.45 15.38
C GLN A 131 -0.53 -17.69 14.36
N SER A 132 -1.07 -17.52 13.13
CA SER A 132 -0.45 -16.66 12.12
C SER A 132 -0.36 -15.24 12.65
N THR A 133 0.86 -14.74 12.78
CA THR A 133 1.13 -13.45 13.44
C THR A 133 1.94 -12.54 12.53
N LEU A 134 1.50 -11.27 12.39
CA LEU A 134 2.25 -10.21 11.73
C LEU A 134 2.82 -9.25 12.77
N VAL A 135 4.13 -9.01 12.72
CA VAL A 135 4.83 -8.08 13.61
C VAL A 135 5.28 -6.87 12.79
N PHE A 136 4.68 -5.71 13.04
CA PHE A 136 5.07 -4.47 12.37
C PHE A 136 6.16 -3.74 13.15
N CYS A 137 7.18 -3.27 12.44
CA CYS A 137 8.27 -2.46 12.96
C CYS A 137 8.36 -1.13 12.18
N ASN A 138 8.78 -0.06 12.85
CA ASN A 138 8.87 1.27 12.23
C ASN A 138 10.03 1.40 11.23
N HIS A 139 11.10 0.60 11.38
CA HIS A 139 12.30 0.68 10.57
C HIS A 139 12.73 -0.71 10.10
N ARG A 140 13.31 -0.77 8.88
CA ARG A 140 13.82 -2.03 8.29
C ARG A 140 14.88 -2.70 9.15
N GLU A 141 15.79 -1.91 9.77
CA GLU A 141 16.81 -2.42 10.68
C GLU A 141 16.19 -3.11 11.92
N SER A 142 15.02 -2.63 12.36
CA SER A 142 14.27 -3.27 13.44
C SER A 142 13.66 -4.59 13.00
N VAL A 143 13.19 -4.70 11.75
CA VAL A 143 12.71 -5.97 11.18
C VAL A 143 13.80 -7.02 11.18
N ASP A 144 15.01 -6.66 10.68
CA ASP A 144 16.17 -7.55 10.65
C ASP A 144 16.59 -7.98 12.06
N ARG A 145 16.62 -7.03 12.99
CA ARG A 145 16.97 -7.29 14.40
C ARG A 145 16.00 -8.26 15.05
N VAL A 146 14.69 -8.02 14.88
CA VAL A 146 13.63 -8.89 15.39
C VAL A 146 13.73 -10.28 14.77
N GLY A 147 13.90 -10.39 13.45
CA GLY A 147 14.05 -11.65 12.76
C GLY A 147 15.23 -12.47 13.27
N LYS A 148 16.42 -11.85 13.35
CA LYS A 148 17.63 -12.49 13.90
C LYS A 148 17.42 -12.99 15.34
N TYR A 149 16.80 -12.18 16.19
CA TYR A 149 16.51 -12.56 17.55
C TYR A 149 15.56 -13.76 17.64
N LEU A 150 14.44 -13.73 16.90
CA LEU A 150 13.47 -14.80 16.89
C LEU A 150 14.07 -16.11 16.36
N HIS A 151 14.89 -16.05 15.32
CA HIS A 151 15.65 -17.21 14.82
C HIS A 151 16.61 -17.79 15.89
N SER A 152 17.31 -16.93 16.65
CA SER A 152 18.17 -17.39 17.75
C SER A 152 17.39 -18.10 18.85
N MET A 153 16.11 -17.72 19.04
CA MET A 153 15.17 -18.35 19.97
C MET A 153 14.42 -19.55 19.36
N LYS A 154 14.82 -20.00 18.14
CA LYS A 154 14.22 -21.09 17.39
C LYS A 154 12.75 -20.87 17.03
N VAL A 155 12.33 -19.62 16.91
CA VAL A 155 11.02 -19.24 16.33
C VAL A 155 11.21 -19.03 14.85
N TYR A 156 10.47 -19.81 14.04
CA TYR A 156 10.47 -19.64 12.59
C TYR A 156 9.68 -18.37 12.22
N CYS A 157 10.30 -17.49 11.46
CA CYS A 157 9.66 -16.28 10.94
C CYS A 157 10.34 -15.85 9.63
N GLU A 158 9.60 -15.17 8.79
CA GLU A 158 10.14 -14.49 7.61
C GLU A 158 10.18 -12.98 7.85
N THR A 159 11.22 -12.31 7.37
CA THR A 159 11.32 -10.86 7.38
C THR A 159 10.81 -10.30 6.07
N PHE A 160 10.17 -9.11 6.12
CA PHE A 160 9.64 -8.44 4.94
C PHE A 160 9.79 -6.93 5.08
N HIS A 161 10.58 -6.31 4.20
CA HIS A 161 10.78 -4.86 4.18
C HIS A 161 11.25 -4.35 2.81
N GLY A 162 11.18 -3.04 2.58
CA GLY A 162 11.49 -2.42 1.29
C GLY A 162 12.98 -2.46 0.86
N GLY A 163 13.89 -2.92 1.73
CA GLY A 163 15.30 -3.12 1.37
C GLY A 163 15.63 -4.51 0.83
N MET A 164 14.63 -5.39 0.74
CA MET A 164 14.79 -6.73 0.17
C MET A 164 14.58 -6.71 -1.34
N GLU A 165 15.24 -7.64 -2.05
CA GLU A 165 14.97 -7.90 -3.46
C GLU A 165 13.54 -8.40 -3.65
N GLN A 166 12.98 -8.16 -4.84
CA GLN A 166 11.58 -8.49 -5.11
C GLN A 166 11.29 -10.00 -4.95
N ASP A 167 12.17 -10.85 -5.45
CA ASP A 167 12.03 -12.32 -5.36
C ASP A 167 12.01 -12.80 -3.90
N ASP A 168 12.82 -12.20 -3.03
CA ASP A 168 12.84 -12.54 -1.60
C ASP A 168 11.55 -12.10 -0.90
N ARG A 169 11.01 -10.93 -1.29
CA ARG A 169 9.72 -10.44 -0.79
C ARG A 169 8.57 -11.37 -1.18
N GLU A 170 8.54 -11.80 -2.44
CA GLU A 170 7.52 -12.72 -2.92
C GLU A 170 7.62 -14.09 -2.23
N ARG A 171 8.84 -14.58 -2.03
CA ARG A 171 9.10 -15.82 -1.28
C ARG A 171 8.63 -15.73 0.18
N ALA A 172 8.90 -14.62 0.86
CA ALA A 172 8.46 -14.42 2.24
C ALA A 172 6.92 -14.40 2.35
N LEU A 173 6.24 -13.72 1.43
CA LEU A 173 4.78 -13.72 1.36
C LEU A 173 4.20 -15.10 1.06
N TYR A 174 4.81 -15.84 0.13
CA TYR A 174 4.38 -17.20 -0.20
C TYR A 174 4.44 -18.12 1.02
N LYS A 175 5.57 -18.08 1.75
CA LYS A 175 5.76 -18.89 2.96
C LYS A 175 4.81 -18.53 4.09
N PHE A 176 4.42 -17.25 4.21
CA PHE A 176 3.47 -16.81 5.22
C PHE A 176 2.05 -17.27 4.92
N ARG A 177 1.69 -17.41 3.64
CA ARG A 177 0.34 -17.80 3.19
C ARG A 177 0.09 -19.31 3.21
N ASN A 178 1.14 -20.12 3.14
CA ASN A 178 1.10 -21.58 3.07
C ASN A 178 1.77 -22.21 4.30
#